data_8b6ec0272a3119aeabc4eac08122b75b
#
_entry.id   8b6ec0272a3119aeabc4eac08122b75b
#
_cell.length_a   1.000
_cell.length_b   1.000
_cell.length_c   1.000
_cell.angle_alpha   90.00
_cell.angle_beta   90.00
_cell.angle_gamma   90.00
#
_symmetry.space_group_name_H-M   'P 1'
#
loop_
_entity.id
_entity.type
_entity.pdbx_description
1 polymer ?
#
loop_
_entity_poly.entity_id
_entity_poly.type
_entity_poly.pdbx_seq_one_letter_code
_entity_poly.pdbx_strand_id
1 'polypeptide(L)'
;MASTQTSLFARHHLLPKGFDHKDEVLSPDQECVLVAQFAQLPFKEFEFRGFLGRRRVVSFGWRYDFSMRELRKADEIPDFLLHLRVTATESAGLDASRFQQVLVTEYSPGAGIGWHKDRPEFEHVIGVSLLSPCLFRLRRKRGNGWERASIELQPLSSACLSSCRS
;
A
#
# COMPACT_ATOMS: atom_id res chain seq x y z
N MET A 1 11.90 -16.10 -38.40
CA MET A 1 10.95 -16.85 -37.54
C MET A 1 11.43 -16.66 -36.10
N ALA A 2 10.80 -15.73 -35.38
CA ALA A 2 11.14 -15.49 -33.99
C ALA A 2 10.27 -16.37 -33.11
N SER A 3 10.91 -17.27 -32.36
CA SER A 3 10.24 -18.19 -31.44
C SER A 3 9.84 -17.41 -30.18
N THR A 4 8.56 -17.23 -29.98
CA THR A 4 7.99 -16.67 -28.76
C THR A 4 8.10 -17.72 -27.66
N GLN A 5 9.10 -17.58 -26.80
CA GLN A 5 9.26 -18.44 -25.63
C GLN A 5 8.24 -18.01 -24.58
N THR A 6 7.11 -18.68 -24.55
CA THR A 6 6.10 -18.51 -23.52
C THR A 6 6.69 -18.96 -22.19
N SER A 7 6.80 -18.06 -21.24
CA SER A 7 7.27 -18.33 -19.89
C SER A 7 6.34 -19.33 -19.19
N LEU A 8 6.78 -20.59 -19.08
CA LEU A 8 6.07 -21.72 -18.49
C LEU A 8 6.02 -21.70 -16.95
N PHE A 9 6.41 -20.60 -16.30
CA PHE A 9 6.53 -20.50 -14.85
C PHE A 9 5.72 -19.37 -14.21
N ALA A 10 4.64 -18.93 -14.82
CA ALA A 10 3.63 -18.17 -14.09
C ALA A 10 2.94 -19.10 -13.10
N ARG A 11 3.56 -19.36 -11.94
CA ARG A 11 2.82 -19.86 -10.78
C ARG A 11 1.83 -18.75 -10.40
N HIS A 12 0.61 -18.86 -10.87
CA HIS A 12 -0.52 -18.14 -10.29
C HIS A 12 -0.64 -18.63 -8.84
N HIS A 13 0.12 -18.03 -7.94
CA HIS A 13 -0.17 -18.14 -6.52
C HIS A 13 -1.58 -17.56 -6.36
N LEU A 14 -2.53 -18.42 -6.02
CA LEU A 14 -3.88 -18.00 -5.72
C LEU A 14 -3.77 -16.93 -4.62
N LEU A 15 -4.05 -15.70 -4.98
CA LEU A 15 -4.06 -14.60 -4.03
C LEU A 15 -5.15 -14.87 -2.98
N PRO A 16 -4.93 -14.51 -1.72
CA PRO A 16 -5.89 -14.79 -0.67
C PRO A 16 -7.20 -14.04 -0.93
N LYS A 17 -8.31 -14.65 -0.54
CA LYS A 17 -9.64 -14.01 -0.59
C LYS A 17 -9.59 -12.66 0.14
N GLY A 18 -10.14 -11.63 -0.48
CA GLY A 18 -10.12 -10.25 0.04
C GLY A 18 -8.87 -9.45 -0.33
N PHE A 19 -8.00 -9.99 -1.19
CA PHE A 19 -6.93 -9.25 -1.82
C PHE A 19 -7.23 -9.08 -3.31
N ASP A 20 -7.29 -7.83 -3.75
CA ASP A 20 -7.48 -7.44 -5.14
C ASP A 20 -6.28 -6.63 -5.62
N HIS A 21 -5.93 -6.77 -6.89
CA HIS A 21 -4.82 -6.07 -7.52
C HIS A 21 -5.23 -5.59 -8.91
N LYS A 22 -4.82 -4.37 -9.24
CA LYS A 22 -5.07 -3.77 -10.55
C LYS A 22 -3.83 -3.03 -11.02
N ASP A 23 -3.38 -3.35 -12.23
CA ASP A 23 -2.30 -2.64 -12.91
C ASP A 23 -2.80 -1.35 -13.56
N GLU A 24 -1.88 -0.45 -13.85
CA GLU A 24 -2.11 0.76 -14.66
C GLU A 24 -3.27 1.64 -14.16
N VAL A 25 -3.38 1.83 -12.84
CA VAL A 25 -4.39 2.72 -12.24
C VAL A 25 -4.02 4.19 -12.37
N LEU A 26 -2.76 4.47 -12.68
CA LEU A 26 -2.23 5.80 -12.96
C LEU A 26 -1.48 5.80 -14.30
N SER A 27 -1.43 6.96 -14.96
CA SER A 27 -0.52 7.16 -16.08
C SER A 27 0.89 7.56 -15.60
N PRO A 28 1.94 7.39 -16.44
CA PRO A 28 3.28 7.89 -16.10
C PRO A 28 3.32 9.40 -15.83
N ASP A 29 2.52 10.19 -16.52
CA ASP A 29 2.43 11.64 -16.30
C ASP A 29 1.82 11.95 -14.92
N GLN A 30 0.78 11.21 -14.53
CA GLN A 30 0.18 11.34 -13.19
C GLN A 30 1.18 10.95 -12.09
N GLU A 31 1.96 9.89 -12.29
CA GLU A 31 3.02 9.51 -11.36
C GLU A 31 4.06 10.63 -11.22
N CYS A 32 4.53 11.17 -12.34
CA CYS A 32 5.53 12.24 -12.33
C CYS A 32 5.04 13.46 -11.53
N VAL A 33 3.79 13.88 -11.74
CA VAL A 33 3.18 14.99 -10.97
C VAL A 33 3.08 14.65 -9.49
N LEU A 34 2.64 13.44 -9.13
CA LEU A 34 2.53 13.00 -7.74
C LEU A 34 3.89 12.98 -7.04
N VAL A 35 4.92 12.43 -7.69
CA VAL A 35 6.27 12.35 -7.14
C VAL A 35 6.85 13.74 -6.88
N ALA A 36 6.62 14.69 -7.80
CA ALA A 36 7.02 16.08 -7.60
C ALA A 36 6.32 16.74 -6.38
N GLN A 37 5.04 16.43 -6.16
CA GLN A 37 4.30 16.89 -4.98
C GLN A 37 4.81 16.21 -3.70
N PHE A 38 5.12 14.91 -3.75
CA PHE A 38 5.67 14.19 -2.60
C PHE A 38 7.01 14.74 -2.14
N ALA A 39 7.85 15.24 -3.04
CA ALA A 39 9.12 15.85 -2.69
C ALA A 39 8.98 17.07 -1.73
N GLN A 40 7.80 17.68 -1.67
CA GLN A 40 7.50 18.82 -0.79
C GLN A 40 6.89 18.39 0.55
N LEU A 41 6.59 17.12 0.75
CA LEU A 41 5.95 16.66 1.98
C LEU A 41 6.92 16.60 3.16
N PRO A 42 6.44 16.89 4.38
CA PRO A 42 7.26 16.89 5.59
C PRO A 42 7.49 15.47 6.12
N PHE A 43 8.18 14.66 5.34
CA PHE A 43 8.50 13.29 5.73
C PHE A 43 9.29 13.22 7.02
N LYS A 44 8.93 12.27 7.87
CA LYS A 44 9.67 11.93 9.09
C LYS A 44 10.12 10.48 9.04
N GLU A 45 11.27 10.19 9.64
CA GLU A 45 11.70 8.81 9.81
C GLU A 45 10.66 8.02 10.61
N PHE A 46 10.41 6.80 10.15
CA PHE A 46 9.45 5.92 10.84
C PHE A 46 10.12 5.33 12.08
N GLU A 47 9.63 5.72 13.25
CA GLU A 47 10.05 5.16 14.52
C GLU A 47 9.03 4.14 15.05
N PHE A 48 9.53 2.99 15.46
CA PHE A 48 8.74 1.97 16.11
C PHE A 48 9.49 1.42 17.33
N ARG A 49 8.97 1.67 18.52
CA ARG A 49 9.55 1.22 19.81
C ARG A 49 11.02 1.60 19.99
N GLY A 50 11.39 2.82 19.60
CA GLY A 50 12.76 3.33 19.68
C GLY A 50 13.71 2.90 18.57
N PHE A 51 13.22 2.15 17.57
CA PHE A 51 14.00 1.78 16.40
C PHE A 51 13.57 2.62 15.19
N LEU A 52 14.54 3.24 14.52
CA LEU A 52 14.31 3.94 13.25
C LEU A 52 14.28 2.94 12.10
N GLY A 53 13.18 2.94 11.37
CA GLY A 53 13.04 2.16 10.16
C GLY A 53 13.73 2.82 8.96
N ARG A 54 14.17 2.02 7.98
CA ARG A 54 14.76 2.53 6.72
C ARG A 54 13.66 3.03 5.75
N ARG A 55 12.70 3.79 6.30
CA ARG A 55 11.61 4.41 5.56
C ARG A 55 11.19 5.73 6.21
N ARG A 56 10.69 6.63 5.42
CA ARG A 56 10.10 7.89 5.87
C ARG A 56 8.61 7.88 5.62
N VAL A 57 7.85 8.55 6.48
CA VAL A 57 6.39 8.56 6.42
C VAL A 57 5.82 9.95 6.66
N VAL A 58 4.66 10.20 6.09
CA VAL A 58 3.78 11.30 6.44
C VAL A 58 2.33 10.83 6.42
N SER A 59 1.53 11.24 7.41
CA SER A 59 0.12 10.86 7.54
C SER A 59 -0.76 12.09 7.44
N PHE A 60 -1.92 11.93 6.79
CA PHE A 60 -2.95 12.95 6.64
C PHE A 60 -4.32 12.41 7.04
N GLY A 61 -5.22 13.29 7.46
CA GLY A 61 -6.56 12.96 7.95
C GLY A 61 -6.50 12.36 9.35
N TRP A 62 -6.06 11.12 9.44
CA TRP A 62 -5.86 10.42 10.70
C TRP A 62 -4.48 9.76 10.75
N ARG A 63 -3.98 9.53 11.96
CA ARG A 63 -2.77 8.73 12.21
C ARG A 63 -2.98 7.85 13.44
N TYR A 64 -2.36 6.69 13.44
CA TYR A 64 -2.32 5.86 14.64
C TYR A 64 -1.10 6.21 15.49
N ASP A 65 -1.34 6.60 16.75
CA ASP A 65 -0.31 6.83 17.74
C ASP A 65 0.01 5.50 18.46
N PHE A 66 1.18 4.95 18.18
CA PHE A 66 1.60 3.66 18.74
C PHE A 66 1.92 3.74 20.24
N SER A 67 2.30 4.91 20.75
CA SER A 67 2.60 5.14 22.16
C SER A 67 1.33 5.17 23.00
N MET A 68 0.33 5.90 22.52
CA MET A 68 -0.96 6.07 23.17
C MET A 68 -1.99 5.02 22.77
N ARG A 69 -1.70 4.22 21.74
CA ARG A 69 -2.58 3.18 21.16
C ARG A 69 -3.94 3.71 20.72
N GLU A 70 -3.97 4.89 20.15
CA GLU A 70 -5.20 5.55 19.70
C GLU A 70 -5.07 6.19 18.32
N LEU A 71 -6.21 6.41 17.67
CA LEU A 71 -6.30 7.22 16.48
C LEU A 71 -6.35 8.71 16.86
N ARG A 72 -5.50 9.51 16.22
CA ARG A 72 -5.45 10.97 16.37
C ARG A 72 -5.65 11.65 15.04
N LYS A 73 -6.25 12.83 15.06
CA LYS A 73 -6.28 13.69 13.90
C LYS A 73 -4.85 14.07 13.49
N ALA A 74 -4.61 14.05 12.20
CA ALA A 74 -3.41 14.59 11.54
C ALA A 74 -3.82 15.80 10.69
N ASP A 75 -2.88 16.35 9.93
CA ASP A 75 -3.16 17.42 8.99
C ASP A 75 -4.20 16.99 7.95
N GLU A 76 -4.92 17.92 7.38
CA GLU A 76 -5.91 17.63 6.34
C GLU A 76 -5.24 16.98 5.12
N ILE A 77 -6.01 16.13 4.43
CA ILE A 77 -5.52 15.46 3.22
C ILE A 77 -5.38 16.53 2.13
N PRO A 78 -4.17 16.78 1.58
CA PRO A 78 -3.98 17.74 0.50
C PRO A 78 -4.80 17.37 -0.76
N ASP A 79 -5.20 18.39 -1.52
CA ASP A 79 -6.06 18.22 -2.70
C ASP A 79 -5.51 17.20 -3.71
N PHE A 80 -4.21 17.22 -3.97
CA PHE A 80 -3.59 16.27 -4.89
C PHE A 80 -3.70 14.81 -4.43
N LEU A 81 -3.74 14.56 -3.11
CA LEU A 81 -4.00 13.24 -2.53
C LEU A 81 -5.48 12.89 -2.51
N LEU A 82 -6.39 13.87 -2.50
CA LEU A 82 -7.83 13.60 -2.68
C LEU A 82 -8.11 13.04 -4.07
N HIS A 83 -7.46 13.55 -5.11
CA HIS A 83 -7.57 12.99 -6.47
C HIS A 83 -7.04 11.56 -6.53
N LEU A 84 -5.85 11.30 -5.96
CA LEU A 84 -5.30 9.95 -5.89
C LEU A 84 -6.22 8.99 -5.12
N ARG A 85 -6.83 9.46 -4.02
CA ARG A 85 -7.79 8.69 -3.22
C ARG A 85 -8.98 8.24 -4.08
N VAL A 86 -9.56 9.15 -4.87
CA VAL A 86 -10.67 8.82 -5.77
C VAL A 86 -10.24 7.74 -6.77
N THR A 87 -9.14 7.96 -7.49
CA THR A 87 -8.63 6.98 -8.47
C THR A 87 -8.37 5.60 -7.84
N ALA A 88 -7.74 5.57 -6.67
CA ALA A 88 -7.44 4.32 -5.96
C ALA A 88 -8.71 3.58 -5.52
N THR A 89 -9.70 4.30 -5.00
CA THR A 89 -10.95 3.69 -4.53
C THR A 89 -11.84 3.23 -5.67
N GLU A 90 -11.90 3.97 -6.76
CA GLU A 90 -12.61 3.56 -7.99
C GLU A 90 -11.99 2.27 -8.57
N SER A 91 -10.66 2.15 -8.55
CA SER A 91 -9.98 0.95 -9.00
C SER A 91 -10.38 -0.30 -8.20
N ALA A 92 -10.72 -0.13 -6.93
CA ALA A 92 -11.16 -1.19 -6.02
C ALA A 92 -12.69 -1.31 -5.92
N GLY A 93 -13.47 -0.48 -6.61
CA GLY A 93 -14.94 -0.46 -6.53
C GLY A 93 -15.46 -0.02 -5.16
N LEU A 94 -14.74 0.87 -4.48
CA LEU A 94 -15.06 1.35 -3.13
C LEU A 94 -15.37 2.85 -3.12
N ASP A 95 -16.12 3.29 -2.12
CA ASP A 95 -16.46 4.71 -1.93
C ASP A 95 -15.30 5.47 -1.28
N ALA A 96 -14.83 6.53 -1.94
CA ALA A 96 -13.72 7.37 -1.48
C ALA A 96 -13.99 8.05 -0.12
N SER A 97 -15.25 8.33 0.22
CA SER A 97 -15.61 8.96 1.50
C SER A 97 -15.27 8.11 2.72
N ARG A 98 -15.16 6.79 2.53
CA ARG A 98 -14.78 5.84 3.59
C ARG A 98 -13.29 5.87 3.93
N PHE A 99 -12.46 6.46 3.07
CA PHE A 99 -11.00 6.52 3.23
C PHE A 99 -10.58 7.88 3.78
N GLN A 100 -10.55 7.98 5.10
CA GLN A 100 -10.29 9.23 5.83
C GLN A 100 -8.82 9.40 6.26
N GLN A 101 -7.97 8.46 5.90
CA GLN A 101 -6.54 8.49 6.16
C GLN A 101 -5.74 8.25 4.89
N VAL A 102 -4.66 9.00 4.74
CA VAL A 102 -3.61 8.73 3.75
C VAL A 102 -2.28 8.64 4.47
N LEU A 103 -1.56 7.55 4.21
CA LEU A 103 -0.18 7.35 4.66
C LEU A 103 0.72 7.29 3.43
N VAL A 104 1.56 8.30 3.24
CA VAL A 104 2.61 8.26 2.23
C VAL A 104 3.86 7.68 2.86
N THR A 105 4.42 6.66 2.23
CA THR A 105 5.63 5.98 2.71
C THR A 105 6.68 5.95 1.62
N GLU A 106 7.86 6.44 1.93
CA GLU A 106 9.04 6.32 1.08
C GLU A 106 9.98 5.26 1.66
N TYR A 107 10.36 4.30 0.85
CA TYR A 107 11.30 3.24 1.21
C TYR A 107 12.66 3.50 0.59
N SER A 108 13.71 3.49 1.40
CA SER A 108 15.09 3.48 0.87
C SER A 108 15.36 2.19 0.09
N PRO A 109 16.29 2.18 -0.87
CA PRO A 109 16.67 0.97 -1.60
C PRO A 109 16.98 -0.20 -0.67
N GLY A 110 16.37 -1.36 -0.92
CA GLY A 110 16.51 -2.56 -0.10
C GLY A 110 15.79 -2.49 1.26
N ALA A 111 15.04 -1.43 1.55
CA ALA A 111 14.20 -1.38 2.74
C ALA A 111 12.97 -2.26 2.59
N GLY A 112 12.48 -2.78 3.69
CA GLY A 112 11.26 -3.56 3.75
C GLY A 112 10.50 -3.30 5.04
N ILE A 113 9.29 -3.82 5.09
CA ILE A 113 8.46 -3.83 6.29
C ILE A 113 8.33 -5.25 6.82
N GLY A 114 8.47 -5.41 8.13
CA GLY A 114 8.30 -6.70 8.79
C GLY A 114 6.85 -7.20 8.74
N TRP A 115 6.65 -8.48 9.00
CA TRP A 115 5.32 -9.07 9.09
C TRP A 115 4.51 -8.37 10.18
N HIS A 116 3.39 -7.80 9.79
CA HIS A 116 2.44 -7.17 10.68
C HIS A 116 1.02 -7.52 10.24
N LYS A 117 0.05 -7.18 11.04
CA LYS A 117 -1.36 -7.18 10.72
C LYS A 117 -1.82 -5.73 10.77
N ASP A 118 -2.57 -5.31 9.77
CA ASP A 118 -3.20 -4.00 9.80
C ASP A 118 -4.15 -3.88 10.97
N ARG A 119 -4.32 -2.67 11.42
CA ARG A 119 -5.17 -2.39 12.58
C ARG A 119 -6.63 -2.68 12.23
N PRO A 120 -7.40 -3.27 13.16
CA PRO A 120 -8.80 -3.61 12.91
C PRO A 120 -9.69 -2.39 12.62
N GLU A 121 -9.22 -1.19 12.97
CA GLU A 121 -9.89 0.08 12.68
C GLU A 121 -9.89 0.38 11.17
N PHE A 122 -8.97 -0.21 10.40
CA PHE A 122 -8.91 -0.10 8.95
C PHE A 122 -9.57 -1.31 8.30
N GLU A 123 -10.82 -1.15 7.89
CA GLU A 123 -11.59 -2.21 7.23
C GLU A 123 -11.03 -2.54 5.84
N HIS A 124 -10.63 -1.49 5.11
CA HIS A 124 -10.00 -1.58 3.79
C HIS A 124 -8.71 -0.77 3.77
N VAL A 125 -7.68 -1.33 3.18
CA VAL A 125 -6.42 -0.64 2.92
C VAL A 125 -6.12 -0.76 1.44
N ILE A 126 -5.93 0.38 0.78
CA ILE A 126 -5.51 0.43 -0.63
C ILE A 126 -4.10 1.00 -0.69
N GLY A 127 -3.17 0.23 -1.23
CA GLY A 127 -1.83 0.69 -1.54
C GLY A 127 -1.70 1.03 -3.01
N VAL A 128 -1.09 2.17 -3.35
CA VAL A 128 -0.68 2.52 -4.71
C VAL A 128 0.83 2.46 -4.78
N SER A 129 1.35 1.67 -5.71
CA SER A 129 2.79 1.50 -5.91
C SER A 129 3.31 2.50 -6.93
N LEU A 130 4.42 3.16 -6.63
CA LEU A 130 5.02 4.19 -7.46
C LEU A 130 6.52 3.94 -7.64
N LEU A 131 7.08 4.42 -8.74
CA LEU A 131 8.49 4.46 -9.11
C LEU A 131 9.13 3.11 -9.37
N SER A 132 9.07 2.17 -8.44
CA SER A 132 9.80 0.89 -8.54
C SER A 132 8.92 -0.29 -8.17
N PRO A 133 9.11 -1.45 -8.79
CA PRO A 133 8.42 -2.67 -8.38
C PRO A 133 8.70 -3.00 -6.91
N CYS A 134 7.72 -3.58 -6.24
CA CYS A 134 7.91 -4.09 -4.89
C CYS A 134 7.30 -5.48 -4.71
N LEU A 135 7.96 -6.32 -3.92
CA LEU A 135 7.44 -7.63 -3.57
C LEU A 135 6.48 -7.52 -2.38
N PHE A 136 5.19 -7.61 -2.64
CA PHE A 136 4.16 -7.63 -1.63
C PHE A 136 3.93 -9.06 -1.14
N ARG A 137 4.00 -9.29 0.16
CA ARG A 137 3.90 -10.62 0.76
C ARG A 137 2.77 -10.69 1.76
N LEU A 138 1.96 -11.72 1.64
CA LEU A 138 0.81 -11.99 2.49
C LEU A 138 1.01 -13.31 3.22
N ARG A 139 0.47 -13.42 4.43
CA ARG A 139 0.40 -14.67 5.17
C ARG A 139 -0.86 -14.75 6.01
N ARG A 140 -1.43 -15.94 6.12
CA ARG A 140 -2.50 -16.23 7.08
C ARG A 140 -2.18 -17.50 7.86
N LYS A 141 -2.67 -17.57 9.08
CA LYS A 141 -2.53 -18.78 9.89
C LYS A 141 -3.47 -19.86 9.36
N ARG A 142 -2.96 -21.09 9.21
CA ARG A 142 -3.74 -22.26 8.80
C ARG A 142 -3.30 -23.46 9.64
N GLY A 143 -4.15 -23.89 10.57
CA GLY A 143 -3.76 -24.90 11.56
C GLY A 143 -2.52 -24.48 12.34
N ASN A 144 -1.52 -25.34 12.40
CA ASN A 144 -0.24 -25.08 13.08
C ASN A 144 0.79 -24.36 12.20
N GLY A 145 0.48 -24.05 10.93
CA GLY A 145 1.40 -23.43 9.96
C GLY A 145 0.94 -22.08 9.45
N TRP A 146 1.69 -21.59 8.45
CA TRP A 146 1.41 -20.35 7.74
C TRP A 146 1.27 -20.62 6.25
N GLU A 147 0.13 -20.28 5.70
CA GLU A 147 -0.03 -20.14 4.26
C GLU A 147 0.50 -18.77 3.83
N ARG A 148 1.29 -18.75 2.74
CA ARG A 148 1.94 -17.53 2.25
C ARG A 148 1.61 -17.34 0.78
N ALA A 149 1.44 -16.08 0.41
CA ALA A 149 1.34 -15.66 -0.98
C ALA A 149 2.25 -14.44 -1.19
N SER A 150 2.68 -14.24 -2.42
CA SER A 150 3.44 -13.05 -2.81
C SER A 150 3.06 -12.62 -4.21
N ILE A 151 3.07 -11.32 -4.43
CA ILE A 151 2.85 -10.70 -5.72
C ILE A 151 3.87 -9.59 -5.90
N GLU A 152 4.43 -9.46 -7.09
CA GLU A 152 5.22 -8.30 -7.47
C GLU A 152 4.27 -7.22 -7.99
N LEU A 153 4.18 -6.11 -7.25
CA LEU A 153 3.42 -4.95 -7.64
C LEU A 153 4.31 -4.07 -8.51
N GLN A 154 3.85 -3.83 -9.73
CA GLN A 154 4.51 -2.89 -10.64
C GLN A 154 4.22 -1.44 -10.23
N PRO A 155 5.05 -0.47 -10.62
CA PRO A 155 4.68 0.94 -10.52
C PRO A 155 3.33 1.20 -11.20
N LEU A 156 2.61 2.24 -10.76
CA LEU A 156 1.30 2.63 -11.28
C LEU A 156 0.16 1.65 -10.97
N SER A 157 0.44 0.60 -10.19
CA SER A 157 -0.57 -0.39 -9.79
C SER A 157 -1.18 -0.07 -8.42
N SER A 158 -2.35 -0.64 -8.16
CA SER A 158 -2.98 -0.64 -6.84
C SER A 158 -3.19 -2.05 -6.31
N ALA A 159 -3.12 -2.19 -5.01
CA ALA A 159 -3.50 -3.41 -4.29
C ALA A 159 -4.46 -3.06 -3.16
N CYS A 160 -5.60 -3.73 -3.12
CA CYS A 160 -6.60 -3.56 -2.06
C CYS A 160 -6.61 -4.79 -1.15
N LEU A 161 -6.54 -4.57 0.14
CA LEU A 161 -6.72 -5.57 1.17
C LEU A 161 -7.96 -5.24 1.97
N SER A 162 -8.95 -6.14 1.92
CA SER A 162 -10.19 -6.04 2.70
C SER A 162 -10.12 -7.00 3.88
N SER A 163 -10.34 -6.49 5.10
CA SER A 163 -10.44 -7.35 6.26
C SER A 163 -11.72 -8.18 6.15
N CYS A 164 -11.59 -9.51 5.86
CA CYS A 164 -12.72 -10.42 6.04
C CYS A 164 -13.07 -10.44 7.53
N ARG A 165 -14.17 -9.81 7.90
CA ARG A 165 -14.84 -10.12 9.18
C ARG A 165 -15.38 -11.55 9.04
N SER A 166 -14.77 -12.49 9.76
CA SER A 166 -15.29 -13.84 9.94
C SER A 166 -16.51 -13.79 10.84
#